data_0dad18e75306bc1de6d42d4f02adae54
#
_entry.id   0dad18e75306bc1de6d42d4f02adae54
#
_cell.length_a   1.000
_cell.length_b   1.000
_cell.length_c   1.000
_cell.angle_alpha   90.00
_cell.angle_beta   90.00
_cell.angle_gamma   90.00
#
_symmetry.space_group_name_H-M   'P 1'
#
loop_
_entity.id
_entity.type
_entity.pdbx_description
1 polymer ?
#
loop_
_entity_poly.entity_id
_entity_poly.type
_entity_poly.pdbx_seq_one_letter_code
_entity_poly.pdbx_strand_id
1 'polypeptide(L)'
;ARRIHVDGRPCALRLHVLTDRPISERLREIKGDKSREGVAVTFQIWDVNRLKRIHEAHSVRDDLFVDLSELPGGGPAALPAPTNEGDYQAYLTVIPGATLADIYIEHGSRLLEGNVRTYLGRRGKINRGIATTLANEPARFFAYNNGIAATASDITVLESASGAVLVTGIADLQIVNGAQTTASLAALRRERKMPESEVAVPMKLSVVAPAVAEGLIPKISRYANMQNAVRASDFFANHAFHRRIEEMSRRILAPAQGNALTQTHWYYERARGQHLNDQAGLTAAKKEQFFRRNPRSQVITKTDLAKVETCFALLPDIACKGAEKAFVTFAERITKEWKDESRRSAYGDDWYRGAVARMILFRTTEGLVSRAPWYEGGYRAQIVAYATARLAALAKARSDGGRLDYMKVWSAQRAGDVLERQLLAVAENMMRVLRDPPLAGQNISEWAKQQACREKALGTDVPVASGFDAFLLAREDVRSEKRDDQQNQRVAEGLDAVVEVMDGGPALWAAIRDYARANRLITSGDEGLLTVACAVPNKVPQDWQATRLLEIRRRCEDAGFRL
;
A
#
# COMPACT_ATOMS: atom_id res chain seq x y z
N ALA A 1 -22.62 35.63 -2.48
CA ALA A 1 -22.65 34.18 -2.25
C ALA A 1 -24.11 33.74 -2.25
N ARG A 2 -24.53 32.94 -3.25
CA ARG A 2 -25.87 32.31 -3.24
C ARG A 2 -25.90 31.26 -2.14
N ARG A 3 -27.01 31.22 -1.37
CA ARG A 3 -27.26 30.17 -0.38
C ARG A 3 -27.27 28.82 -1.10
N ILE A 4 -26.30 27.97 -0.78
CA ILE A 4 -26.28 26.59 -1.24
C ILE A 4 -26.93 25.77 -0.12
N HIS A 5 -28.19 25.43 -0.29
CA HIS A 5 -28.90 24.46 0.52
C HIS A 5 -29.10 23.22 -0.33
N VAL A 6 -28.73 22.07 0.19
CA VAL A 6 -29.18 20.77 -0.34
C VAL A 6 -30.22 20.27 0.66
N ASP A 7 -31.43 20.08 0.21
CA ASP A 7 -32.58 19.62 1.01
C ASP A 7 -32.85 20.43 2.30
N GLY A 8 -32.67 21.75 2.24
CA GLY A 8 -32.95 22.65 3.36
C GLY A 8 -31.96 22.60 4.53
N ARG A 9 -30.84 21.86 4.41
CA ARG A 9 -29.80 21.76 5.43
C ARG A 9 -28.60 22.63 5.09
N PRO A 10 -27.96 23.30 6.07
CA PRO A 10 -26.76 24.08 5.82
C PRO A 10 -25.60 23.15 5.42
N CYS A 11 -25.05 23.33 4.22
CA CYS A 11 -23.91 22.58 3.74
C CYS A 11 -22.59 23.21 4.21
N ALA A 12 -21.60 22.40 4.53
CA ALA A 12 -20.24 22.89 4.73
C ALA A 12 -19.66 23.36 3.38
N LEU A 13 -19.09 24.56 3.34
CA LEU A 13 -18.42 25.08 2.15
C LEU A 13 -16.94 24.67 2.17
N ARG A 14 -16.48 23.97 1.13
CA ARG A 14 -15.08 23.64 0.96
C ARG A 14 -14.51 24.44 -0.22
N LEU A 15 -13.56 25.32 0.07
CA LEU A 15 -12.87 26.12 -0.93
C LEU A 15 -11.54 25.46 -1.28
N HIS A 16 -11.32 25.21 -2.58
CA HIS A 16 -10.08 24.71 -3.12
C HIS A 16 -9.34 25.86 -3.79
N VAL A 17 -8.09 26.09 -3.36
CA VAL A 17 -7.20 27.08 -3.95
C VAL A 17 -6.08 26.33 -4.65
N LEU A 18 -5.97 26.47 -5.97
CA LEU A 18 -4.87 25.96 -6.77
C LEU A 18 -3.82 27.06 -6.94
N THR A 19 -2.55 26.72 -6.76
CA THR A 19 -1.41 27.62 -6.99
C THR A 19 -0.22 26.86 -7.56
N ASP A 20 0.46 27.48 -8.50
CA ASP A 20 1.72 27.02 -9.08
C ASP A 20 2.95 27.25 -8.18
N ARG A 21 2.76 27.94 -7.06
CA ARG A 21 3.81 28.25 -6.11
C ARG A 21 3.77 27.30 -4.91
N PRO A 22 4.93 26.91 -4.33
CA PRO A 22 4.96 26.15 -3.10
C PRO A 22 4.43 27.00 -1.93
N ILE A 23 3.63 26.39 -1.06
CA ILE A 23 3.18 27.04 0.18
C ILE A 23 4.41 27.27 1.07
N SER A 24 4.53 28.48 1.60
CA SER A 24 5.56 28.82 2.58
C SER A 24 5.40 27.94 3.83
N GLU A 25 6.49 27.34 4.30
CA GLU A 25 6.51 26.56 5.55
C GLU A 25 6.15 27.39 6.80
N ARG A 26 6.14 28.71 6.67
CA ARG A 26 5.72 29.65 7.73
C ARG A 26 4.21 29.77 7.84
N LEU A 27 3.48 29.37 6.81
CA LEU A 27 2.01 29.37 6.84
C LEU A 27 1.52 28.15 7.63
N ARG A 28 1.38 28.33 8.94
CA ARG A 28 1.01 27.21 9.84
C ARG A 28 -0.49 27.04 9.99
N GLU A 29 -1.28 28.10 9.70
CA GLU A 29 -2.71 28.11 9.97
C GLU A 29 -3.48 29.13 9.09
N ILE A 30 -4.50 28.67 8.35
CA ILE A 30 -5.57 29.53 7.87
C ILE A 30 -6.74 29.35 8.84
N LYS A 31 -7.03 30.36 9.64
CA LYS A 31 -8.16 30.30 10.54
C LYS A 31 -9.43 30.06 9.71
N GLY A 32 -10.00 28.88 9.82
CA GLY A 32 -11.32 28.59 9.27
C GLY A 32 -12.31 29.55 9.93
N ASP A 33 -12.97 30.39 9.14
CA ASP A 33 -13.99 31.27 9.64
C ASP A 33 -15.36 30.63 9.45
N LYS A 34 -16.27 30.85 10.38
CA LYS A 34 -17.68 30.57 10.14
C LYS A 34 -18.19 31.70 9.25
N SER A 35 -18.85 31.35 8.15
CA SER A 35 -19.56 32.36 7.38
C SER A 35 -20.53 33.15 8.30
N ARG A 36 -20.89 34.36 7.94
CA ARG A 36 -21.89 35.18 8.68
C ARG A 36 -23.21 34.43 8.95
N GLU A 37 -23.43 33.30 8.26
CA GLU A 37 -24.62 32.45 8.37
C GLU A 37 -24.36 31.13 9.13
N GLY A 38 -23.23 30.98 9.81
CA GLY A 38 -22.91 29.79 10.63
C GLY A 38 -22.44 28.56 9.83
N VAL A 39 -22.26 28.66 8.51
CA VAL A 39 -21.78 27.56 7.67
C VAL A 39 -20.28 27.38 7.88
N ALA A 40 -19.84 26.16 8.16
CA ALA A 40 -18.42 25.85 8.29
C ALA A 40 -17.73 26.00 6.94
N VAL A 41 -16.73 26.88 6.85
CA VAL A 41 -15.90 27.08 5.65
C VAL A 41 -14.54 26.46 5.91
N THR A 42 -14.16 25.51 5.06
CA THR A 42 -12.85 24.87 5.10
C THR A 42 -12.07 25.21 3.83
N PHE A 43 -10.76 25.41 3.96
CA PHE A 43 -9.88 25.70 2.84
C PHE A 43 -8.98 24.50 2.56
N GLN A 44 -8.82 24.17 1.28
CA GLN A 44 -7.82 23.23 0.80
C GLN A 44 -6.92 23.93 -0.21
N ILE A 45 -5.64 23.99 0.07
CA ILE A 45 -4.68 24.59 -0.85
C ILE A 45 -3.96 23.45 -1.60
N TRP A 46 -3.96 23.59 -2.93
CA TRP A 46 -3.30 22.70 -3.87
C TRP A 46 -2.10 23.44 -4.45
N ASP A 47 -0.95 23.29 -3.82
CA ASP A 47 0.30 23.89 -4.28
C ASP A 47 1.01 22.98 -5.29
N VAL A 48 1.99 23.54 -6.00
CA VAL A 48 2.76 22.83 -7.03
C VAL A 48 3.41 21.57 -6.46
N ASN A 49 3.88 21.57 -5.21
CA ASN A 49 4.47 20.40 -4.58
C ASN A 49 3.43 19.30 -4.29
N ARG A 50 2.20 19.69 -4.01
CA ARG A 50 1.09 18.74 -3.81
C ARG A 50 0.63 18.16 -5.14
N LEU A 51 0.49 18.99 -6.18
CA LEU A 51 0.15 18.56 -7.54
C LEU A 51 1.25 17.66 -8.11
N LYS A 52 2.53 18.04 -7.94
CA LYS A 52 3.67 17.22 -8.36
C LYS A 52 3.69 15.86 -7.68
N ARG A 53 3.41 15.79 -6.37
CA ARG A 53 3.33 14.49 -5.65
C ARG A 53 2.17 13.61 -6.10
N ILE A 54 1.04 14.20 -6.47
CA ILE A 54 -0.10 13.46 -7.03
C ILE A 54 0.30 12.91 -8.41
N HIS A 55 0.94 13.72 -9.22
CA HIS A 55 1.49 13.31 -10.51
C HIS A 55 2.55 12.20 -10.35
N GLU A 56 3.51 12.38 -9.45
CA GLU A 56 4.54 11.37 -9.14
C GLU A 56 3.96 10.07 -8.54
N ALA A 57 2.83 10.15 -7.83
CA ALA A 57 2.12 8.97 -7.32
C ALA A 57 1.30 8.26 -8.41
N HIS A 58 0.98 8.94 -9.50
CA HIS A 58 0.29 8.42 -10.68
C HIS A 58 1.24 8.15 -11.84
N SER A 59 2.50 8.65 -11.79
CA SER A 59 3.42 8.40 -12.88
C SER A 59 3.68 6.91 -12.99
N VAL A 60 3.23 6.40 -14.12
CA VAL A 60 3.57 5.11 -14.72
C VAL A 60 5.02 4.76 -14.40
N ARG A 61 5.29 3.50 -14.15
CA ARG A 61 6.61 2.89 -14.08
C ARG A 61 7.50 3.48 -15.18
N ASP A 62 8.31 4.46 -14.85
CA ASP A 62 9.51 4.72 -15.64
C ASP A 62 10.33 3.44 -15.56
N ASP A 63 10.66 2.86 -16.69
CA ASP A 63 11.45 1.65 -16.78
C ASP A 63 12.74 1.88 -16.00
N LEU A 64 12.94 1.07 -14.95
CA LEU A 64 14.13 1.17 -14.11
C LEU A 64 15.27 0.51 -14.89
N PHE A 65 16.17 1.29 -15.43
CA PHE A 65 17.38 0.79 -16.11
C PHE A 65 18.62 1.11 -15.27
N VAL A 66 19.44 0.10 -15.04
CA VAL A 66 20.71 0.21 -14.34
C VAL A 66 21.83 0.00 -15.37
N ASP A 67 22.59 1.05 -15.64
CA ASP A 67 23.77 1.00 -16.48
C ASP A 67 24.99 0.58 -15.66
N LEU A 68 25.66 -0.48 -16.09
CA LEU A 68 26.87 -1.04 -15.47
C LEU A 68 28.07 -0.97 -16.40
N SER A 69 27.93 -0.39 -17.59
CA SER A 69 28.97 -0.34 -18.63
C SER A 69 30.20 0.48 -18.23
N GLU A 70 30.02 1.45 -17.31
CA GLU A 70 31.13 2.29 -16.81
C GLU A 70 31.96 1.60 -15.72
N LEU A 71 31.53 0.42 -15.26
CA LEU A 71 32.33 -0.32 -14.28
C LEU A 71 33.64 -0.83 -14.87
N PRO A 72 34.71 -0.98 -14.04
CA PRO A 72 35.97 -1.53 -14.49
C PRO A 72 35.78 -2.86 -15.23
N GLY A 73 36.28 -2.94 -16.46
CA GLY A 73 36.13 -4.10 -17.33
C GLY A 73 34.86 -4.09 -18.20
N GLY A 74 34.03 -3.03 -18.14
CA GLY A 74 32.81 -2.88 -18.94
C GLY A 74 31.58 -3.56 -18.36
N GLY A 75 31.64 -3.90 -17.06
CA GLY A 75 30.54 -4.55 -16.33
C GLY A 75 30.99 -5.77 -15.52
N PRO A 76 30.19 -6.23 -14.55
CA PRO A 76 30.51 -7.40 -13.75
C PRO A 76 30.42 -8.68 -14.59
N ALA A 77 31.43 -9.55 -14.44
CA ALA A 77 31.42 -10.86 -15.08
C ALA A 77 30.30 -11.73 -14.52
N ALA A 78 29.61 -12.43 -15.37
CA ALA A 78 28.50 -13.30 -15.01
C ALA A 78 28.66 -14.70 -15.55
N LEU A 79 28.32 -15.69 -14.75
CA LEU A 79 28.25 -17.09 -15.12
C LEU A 79 26.79 -17.44 -15.41
N PRO A 80 26.43 -17.77 -16.67
CA PRO A 80 25.09 -18.22 -16.98
C PRO A 80 24.83 -19.60 -16.35
N ALA A 81 23.69 -19.76 -15.71
CA ALA A 81 23.25 -21.04 -15.18
C ALA A 81 22.51 -21.83 -16.28
N PRO A 82 22.70 -23.15 -16.38
CA PRO A 82 21.89 -23.97 -17.29
C PRO A 82 20.45 -23.96 -16.79
N THR A 83 19.53 -23.43 -17.59
CA THR A 83 18.08 -23.42 -17.31
C THR A 83 17.43 -24.29 -18.39
N ASN A 84 16.68 -25.32 -17.97
CA ASN A 84 16.02 -26.25 -18.88
C ASN A 84 14.62 -25.79 -19.34
N GLU A 85 14.08 -24.74 -18.68
CA GLU A 85 12.78 -24.18 -18.98
C GLU A 85 12.97 -22.76 -19.55
N GLY A 86 12.32 -22.46 -20.66
CA GLY A 86 12.46 -21.19 -21.40
C GLY A 86 11.82 -19.97 -20.69
N ASP A 87 11.27 -20.14 -19.48
CA ASP A 87 10.54 -19.10 -18.76
C ASP A 87 11.45 -18.04 -18.15
N TYR A 88 12.73 -18.33 -17.93
CA TYR A 88 13.70 -17.40 -17.37
C TYR A 88 15.14 -17.81 -17.69
N GLN A 89 16.03 -16.83 -17.63
CA GLN A 89 17.48 -17.02 -17.65
C GLN A 89 18.03 -16.71 -16.27
N ALA A 90 19.13 -17.35 -15.86
CA ALA A 90 19.75 -17.09 -14.57
C ALA A 90 21.25 -16.90 -14.71
N TYR A 91 21.78 -15.97 -13.90
CA TYR A 91 23.19 -15.61 -13.88
C TYR A 91 23.68 -15.53 -12.44
N LEU A 92 24.91 -16.00 -12.22
CA LEU A 92 25.63 -15.76 -10.99
C LEU A 92 26.72 -14.72 -11.27
N THR A 93 26.69 -13.62 -10.53
CA THR A 93 27.65 -12.52 -10.70
C THR A 93 28.07 -11.94 -9.36
N VAL A 94 29.10 -11.11 -9.38
CA VAL A 94 29.58 -10.37 -8.20
C VAL A 94 29.53 -8.89 -8.52
N ILE A 95 28.75 -8.14 -7.72
CA ILE A 95 28.63 -6.69 -7.88
C ILE A 95 29.46 -5.97 -6.79
N PRO A 96 30.19 -4.89 -7.12
CA PRO A 96 30.84 -4.07 -6.11
C PRO A 96 29.82 -3.47 -5.12
N GLY A 97 30.13 -3.55 -3.84
CA GLY A 97 29.24 -3.04 -2.79
C GLY A 97 28.97 -1.54 -2.89
N ALA A 98 29.93 -0.77 -3.38
CA ALA A 98 29.76 0.66 -3.67
C ALA A 98 28.72 0.89 -4.77
N THR A 99 28.82 0.16 -5.89
CA THR A 99 27.85 0.22 -7.00
C THR A 99 26.45 -0.17 -6.53
N LEU A 100 26.32 -1.27 -5.81
CA LEU A 100 25.04 -1.69 -5.25
C LEU A 100 24.45 -0.64 -4.31
N ALA A 101 25.28 0.04 -3.53
CA ALA A 101 24.86 1.13 -2.65
C ALA A 101 24.38 2.34 -3.45
N ASP A 102 25.09 2.72 -4.51
CA ASP A 102 24.76 3.87 -5.36
C ASP A 102 23.43 3.60 -6.12
N ILE A 103 23.24 2.42 -6.69
CA ILE A 103 21.97 1.98 -7.30
C ILE A 103 20.81 2.11 -6.27
N TYR A 104 21.02 1.68 -5.03
CA TYR A 104 19.98 1.81 -4.01
C TYR A 104 19.76 3.26 -3.56
N ILE A 105 20.78 4.10 -3.58
CA ILE A 105 20.66 5.53 -3.25
C ILE A 105 19.82 6.25 -4.31
N GLU A 106 20.00 5.89 -5.56
CA GLU A 106 19.30 6.48 -6.71
C GLU A 106 17.84 6.02 -6.79
N HIS A 107 17.61 4.71 -6.80
CA HIS A 107 16.29 4.14 -7.06
C HIS A 107 15.47 3.81 -5.80
N GLY A 108 16.11 3.78 -4.62
CA GLY A 108 15.44 3.64 -3.33
C GLY A 108 14.55 2.41 -3.18
N SER A 109 13.32 2.63 -2.73
CA SER A 109 12.35 1.56 -2.49
C SER A 109 11.86 0.87 -3.76
N ARG A 110 12.02 1.48 -4.93
CA ARG A 110 11.66 0.87 -6.22
C ARG A 110 12.39 -0.45 -6.46
N LEU A 111 13.67 -0.56 -6.06
CA LEU A 111 14.45 -1.80 -6.13
C LEU A 111 13.91 -2.92 -5.23
N LEU A 112 13.06 -2.60 -4.27
CA LEU A 112 12.56 -3.53 -3.25
C LEU A 112 11.07 -3.86 -3.41
N GLU A 113 10.42 -3.40 -4.47
CA GLU A 113 8.98 -3.64 -4.68
C GLU A 113 8.65 -5.13 -4.79
N GLY A 114 9.53 -5.92 -5.38
CA GLY A 114 9.47 -7.38 -5.42
C GLY A 114 9.86 -8.06 -4.10
N ASN A 115 10.39 -7.32 -3.13
CA ASN A 115 10.85 -7.89 -1.87
C ASN A 115 9.71 -7.90 -0.83
N VAL A 116 9.51 -9.05 -0.20
CA VAL A 116 8.50 -9.22 0.87
C VAL A 116 8.93 -8.63 2.21
N ARG A 117 10.18 -8.16 2.34
CA ARG A 117 10.75 -7.57 3.56
C ARG A 117 11.47 -6.27 3.26
N THR A 118 11.06 -5.23 3.95
CA THR A 118 11.73 -3.93 3.94
C THR A 118 12.81 -3.87 5.03
N TYR A 119 13.79 -2.99 4.84
CA TYR A 119 14.87 -2.75 5.80
C TYR A 119 14.34 -2.22 7.14
N LEU A 120 14.66 -2.90 8.24
CA LEU A 120 14.19 -2.57 9.59
C LEU A 120 15.08 -1.55 10.34
N GLY A 121 15.99 -0.86 9.64
CA GLY A 121 16.93 0.09 10.24
C GLY A 121 18.08 -0.57 11.01
N ARG A 122 19.05 0.24 11.50
CA ARG A 122 20.27 -0.23 12.22
C ARG A 122 20.00 -1.00 13.52
N ARG A 123 18.80 -0.94 14.09
CA ARG A 123 18.48 -1.56 15.39
C ARG A 123 18.27 -3.07 15.35
N GLY A 124 18.18 -3.68 14.18
CA GLY A 124 18.07 -5.13 14.03
C GLY A 124 19.39 -5.85 14.31
N LYS A 125 19.33 -7.07 14.92
CA LYS A 125 20.50 -7.90 15.23
C LYS A 125 21.34 -8.21 13.97
N ILE A 126 20.70 -8.47 12.84
CA ILE A 126 21.30 -8.79 11.53
C ILE A 126 22.01 -7.56 10.96
N ASN A 127 21.36 -6.40 11.00
CA ASN A 127 21.95 -5.16 10.45
C ASN A 127 23.17 -4.69 11.24
N ARG A 128 23.21 -4.93 12.56
CA ARG A 128 24.40 -4.72 13.37
C ARG A 128 25.53 -5.66 12.96
N GLY A 129 25.24 -6.93 12.69
CA GLY A 129 26.23 -7.89 12.21
C GLY A 129 26.84 -7.45 10.87
N ILE A 130 26.02 -7.07 9.89
CA ILE A 130 26.48 -6.56 8.59
C ILE A 130 27.36 -5.33 8.77
N ALA A 131 26.92 -4.34 9.55
CA ALA A 131 27.66 -3.11 9.79
C ALA A 131 28.99 -3.39 10.52
N THR A 132 29.04 -4.33 11.45
CA THR A 132 30.26 -4.75 12.17
C THR A 132 31.26 -5.41 11.22
N THR A 133 30.79 -6.31 10.33
CA THR A 133 31.67 -6.94 9.33
C THR A 133 32.26 -5.91 8.37
N LEU A 134 31.43 -4.99 7.86
CA LEU A 134 31.88 -3.93 6.97
C LEU A 134 32.88 -2.97 7.61
N ALA A 135 32.75 -2.72 8.93
CA ALA A 135 33.65 -1.84 9.64
C ALA A 135 35.00 -2.51 10.02
N ASN A 136 34.95 -3.80 10.38
CA ASN A 136 36.13 -4.45 11.00
C ASN A 136 36.84 -5.44 10.04
N GLU A 137 36.07 -6.10 9.15
CA GLU A 137 36.59 -7.16 8.27
C GLU A 137 35.98 -7.09 6.85
N PRO A 138 36.09 -5.92 6.16
CA PRO A 138 35.42 -5.72 4.86
C PRO A 138 35.88 -6.73 3.80
N ALA A 139 37.13 -7.13 3.78
CA ALA A 139 37.65 -8.14 2.85
C ALA A 139 37.02 -9.54 3.01
N ARG A 140 36.45 -9.83 4.18
CA ARG A 140 35.73 -11.09 4.47
C ARG A 140 34.23 -11.01 4.22
N PHE A 141 33.73 -9.85 3.80
CA PHE A 141 32.29 -9.63 3.60
C PHE A 141 31.68 -10.63 2.62
N PHE A 142 32.38 -10.93 1.53
CA PHE A 142 31.95 -11.92 0.55
C PHE A 142 31.73 -13.33 1.15
N ALA A 143 32.61 -13.74 2.05
CA ALA A 143 32.50 -15.06 2.69
C ALA A 143 31.42 -15.11 3.80
N TYR A 144 31.15 -13.98 4.46
CA TYR A 144 30.22 -13.91 5.59
C TYR A 144 28.81 -13.54 5.21
N ASN A 145 28.59 -13.00 4.01
CA ASN A 145 27.29 -12.53 3.54
C ASN A 145 26.73 -13.45 2.44
N ASN A 146 25.45 -13.79 2.57
CA ASN A 146 24.77 -14.65 1.59
C ASN A 146 24.51 -13.95 0.24
N GLY A 147 24.93 -12.68 0.09
CA GLY A 147 24.68 -11.91 -1.12
C GLY A 147 23.23 -11.47 -1.28
N ILE A 148 22.87 -11.23 -2.55
CA ILE A 148 21.53 -10.81 -2.93
C ILE A 148 20.95 -11.76 -4.00
N ALA A 149 19.61 -11.90 -4.00
CA ALA A 149 18.90 -12.45 -5.13
C ALA A 149 18.05 -11.35 -5.76
N ALA A 150 18.15 -11.22 -7.08
CA ALA A 150 17.50 -10.20 -7.85
C ALA A 150 16.75 -10.80 -9.06
N THR A 151 15.74 -10.09 -9.54
CA THR A 151 15.07 -10.36 -10.80
C THR A 151 15.20 -9.15 -11.73
N ALA A 152 15.13 -9.36 -13.01
CA ALA A 152 15.11 -8.34 -14.05
C ALA A 152 14.12 -8.74 -15.14
N SER A 153 13.66 -7.79 -15.95
CA SER A 153 12.85 -8.06 -17.14
C SER A 153 13.74 -8.39 -18.34
N ASP A 154 14.93 -7.74 -18.41
CA ASP A 154 15.91 -7.94 -19.46
C ASP A 154 17.32 -7.55 -18.98
N ILE A 155 18.36 -8.01 -19.69
CA ILE A 155 19.76 -7.63 -19.46
C ILE A 155 20.48 -7.37 -20.79
N THR A 156 21.41 -6.43 -20.74
CA THR A 156 22.38 -6.24 -21.81
C THR A 156 23.68 -6.94 -21.43
N VAL A 157 24.19 -7.80 -22.31
CA VAL A 157 25.44 -8.54 -22.08
C VAL A 157 26.42 -8.28 -23.19
N LEU A 158 27.72 -8.31 -22.85
CA LEU A 158 28.84 -8.29 -23.76
C LEU A 158 29.69 -9.55 -23.55
N GLU A 159 30.17 -10.15 -24.59
CA GLU A 159 31.23 -11.17 -24.52
C GLU A 159 32.60 -10.49 -24.49
N SER A 160 33.36 -10.76 -23.45
CA SER A 160 34.73 -10.28 -23.37
C SER A 160 35.65 -11.07 -24.35
N ALA A 161 36.83 -10.53 -24.63
CA ALA A 161 37.85 -11.23 -25.45
C ALA A 161 38.28 -12.60 -24.87
N SER A 162 38.03 -12.85 -23.58
CA SER A 162 38.26 -14.13 -22.91
C SER A 162 37.07 -15.09 -22.95
N GLY A 163 35.96 -14.70 -23.59
CA GLY A 163 34.72 -15.48 -23.64
C GLY A 163 33.87 -15.39 -22.39
N ALA A 164 34.21 -14.47 -21.45
CA ALA A 164 33.37 -14.22 -20.27
C ALA A 164 32.19 -13.32 -20.63
N VAL A 165 30.99 -13.63 -20.11
CA VAL A 165 29.81 -12.82 -20.25
C VAL A 165 29.91 -11.67 -19.24
N LEU A 166 29.80 -10.44 -19.71
CA LEU A 166 29.75 -9.22 -18.88
C LEU A 166 28.34 -8.64 -18.91
N VAL A 167 27.78 -8.31 -17.76
CA VAL A 167 26.47 -7.64 -17.66
C VAL A 167 26.68 -6.15 -17.70
N THR A 168 26.27 -5.49 -18.78
CA THR A 168 26.46 -4.04 -18.99
C THR A 168 25.23 -3.23 -18.65
N GLY A 169 24.02 -3.84 -18.66
CA GLY A 169 22.77 -3.18 -18.33
C GLY A 169 21.75 -4.14 -17.75
N ILE A 170 20.88 -3.64 -16.87
CA ILE A 170 19.81 -4.43 -16.25
C ILE A 170 18.52 -3.60 -16.27
N ALA A 171 17.48 -4.11 -16.95
CA ALA A 171 16.16 -3.52 -16.96
C ALA A 171 15.28 -4.08 -15.84
N ASP A 172 14.50 -3.21 -15.18
CA ASP A 172 13.57 -3.54 -14.09
C ASP A 172 14.19 -4.35 -12.95
N LEU A 173 15.39 -3.98 -12.53
CA LEU A 173 16.07 -4.64 -11.43
C LEU A 173 15.24 -4.61 -10.15
N GLN A 174 14.95 -5.80 -9.61
CA GLN A 174 14.23 -5.97 -8.35
C GLN A 174 15.02 -6.86 -7.40
N ILE A 175 15.33 -6.40 -6.21
CA ILE A 175 16.03 -7.17 -5.18
C ILE A 175 15.01 -7.96 -4.37
N VAL A 176 14.87 -9.24 -4.63
CA VAL A 176 13.89 -10.12 -3.97
C VAL A 176 14.41 -10.72 -2.66
N ASN A 177 15.73 -10.78 -2.48
CA ASN A 177 16.38 -11.13 -1.20
C ASN A 177 17.69 -10.33 -1.05
N GLY A 178 18.08 -10.00 0.21
CA GLY A 178 19.28 -9.21 0.48
C GLY A 178 19.04 -7.71 0.66
N ALA A 179 17.77 -7.27 0.79
CA ALA A 179 17.42 -5.86 1.04
C ALA A 179 18.16 -5.25 2.24
N GLN A 180 18.43 -6.04 3.28
CA GLN A 180 19.17 -5.57 4.46
C GLN A 180 20.64 -5.32 4.14
N THR A 181 21.25 -6.17 3.34
CA THR A 181 22.63 -5.99 2.85
C THR A 181 22.73 -4.71 2.03
N THR A 182 21.87 -4.56 1.04
CA THR A 182 21.84 -3.40 0.15
C THR A 182 21.62 -2.09 0.90
N ALA A 183 20.63 -2.04 1.78
CA ALA A 183 20.35 -0.84 2.57
C ALA A 183 21.43 -0.51 3.61
N SER A 184 22.13 -1.53 4.15
CA SER A 184 23.26 -1.29 5.06
C SER A 184 24.46 -0.70 4.31
N LEU A 185 24.75 -1.19 3.11
CA LEU A 185 25.79 -0.61 2.24
C LEU A 185 25.46 0.83 1.86
N ALA A 186 24.22 1.10 1.44
CA ALA A 186 23.76 2.44 1.11
C ALA A 186 23.84 3.42 2.31
N ALA A 187 23.53 2.95 3.51
CA ALA A 187 23.66 3.75 4.72
C ALA A 187 25.11 4.15 5.00
N LEU A 188 26.05 3.21 4.88
CA LEU A 188 27.48 3.49 5.04
C LEU A 188 28.01 4.42 3.93
N ARG A 189 27.54 4.25 2.70
CA ARG A 189 27.89 5.11 1.56
C ARG A 189 27.46 6.56 1.81
N ARG A 190 26.23 6.77 2.27
CA ARG A 190 25.70 8.09 2.62
C ARG A 190 26.44 8.74 3.78
N GLU A 191 26.90 7.95 4.76
CA GLU A 191 27.66 8.43 5.92
C GLU A 191 29.15 8.62 5.59
N ARG A 192 29.59 8.35 4.36
CA ARG A 192 31.01 8.35 3.95
C ARG A 192 31.88 7.43 4.81
N LYS A 193 31.30 6.29 5.23
CA LYS A 193 31.96 5.26 6.05
C LYS A 193 32.12 3.94 5.30
N MET A 194 31.99 3.94 3.97
CA MET A 194 32.32 2.77 3.17
C MET A 194 33.81 2.46 3.34
N PRO A 195 34.18 1.16 3.51
CA PRO A 195 35.58 0.77 3.57
C PRO A 195 36.32 1.18 2.30
N GLU A 196 37.60 1.50 2.43
CA GLU A 196 38.47 1.75 1.27
C GLU A 196 38.73 0.46 0.46
N SER A 197 38.72 -0.71 1.15
CA SER A 197 38.79 -2.00 0.49
C SER A 197 37.51 -2.32 -0.27
N GLU A 198 37.66 -2.91 -1.44
CA GLU A 198 36.52 -3.30 -2.27
C GLU A 198 35.66 -4.35 -1.57
N VAL A 199 34.38 -4.05 -1.41
CA VAL A 199 33.37 -4.95 -0.85
C VAL A 199 32.68 -5.65 -2.00
N ALA A 200 32.86 -6.96 -2.12
CA ALA A 200 32.24 -7.79 -3.14
C ALA A 200 30.91 -8.39 -2.63
N VAL A 201 29.85 -8.30 -3.41
CA VAL A 201 28.52 -8.85 -3.08
C VAL A 201 28.11 -9.89 -4.13
N PRO A 202 27.96 -11.16 -3.75
CA PRO A 202 27.44 -12.16 -4.69
C PRO A 202 25.98 -11.85 -5.05
N MET A 203 25.65 -11.92 -6.33
CA MET A 203 24.30 -11.66 -6.83
C MET A 203 23.83 -12.83 -7.71
N LYS A 204 22.70 -13.43 -7.34
CA LYS A 204 21.96 -14.33 -8.20
C LYS A 204 20.91 -13.50 -8.95
N LEU A 205 21.06 -13.36 -10.25
CA LEU A 205 20.16 -12.61 -11.12
C LEU A 205 19.30 -13.58 -11.93
N SER A 206 17.98 -13.42 -11.87
CA SER A 206 17.02 -14.17 -12.68
C SER A 206 16.33 -13.18 -13.65
N VAL A 207 16.55 -13.37 -14.93
CA VAL A 207 15.91 -12.57 -15.99
C VAL A 207 14.62 -13.28 -16.38
N VAL A 208 13.50 -12.65 -16.12
CA VAL A 208 12.16 -13.25 -16.23
C VAL A 208 11.38 -12.50 -17.31
N ALA A 209 10.95 -13.20 -18.33
CA ALA A 209 10.15 -12.60 -19.39
C ALA A 209 8.85 -12.00 -18.82
N PRO A 210 8.42 -10.80 -19.27
CA PRO A 210 7.23 -10.11 -18.75
C PRO A 210 5.97 -10.97 -18.77
N ALA A 211 5.80 -11.83 -19.77
CA ALA A 211 4.63 -12.70 -19.91
C ALA A 211 4.43 -13.68 -18.72
N VAL A 212 5.51 -14.11 -18.06
CA VAL A 212 5.46 -15.05 -16.93
C VAL A 212 5.83 -14.40 -15.61
N ALA A 213 6.21 -13.12 -15.60
CA ALA A 213 6.72 -12.40 -14.44
C ALA A 213 5.73 -12.37 -13.27
N GLU A 214 4.44 -12.14 -13.52
CA GLU A 214 3.40 -12.07 -12.47
C GLU A 214 3.27 -13.40 -11.70
N GLY A 215 3.47 -14.53 -12.35
CA GLY A 215 3.40 -15.85 -11.73
C GLY A 215 4.74 -16.33 -11.15
N LEU A 216 5.87 -15.98 -11.76
CA LEU A 216 7.17 -16.54 -11.43
C LEU A 216 7.95 -15.69 -10.41
N ILE A 217 7.94 -14.36 -10.50
CA ILE A 217 8.68 -13.48 -9.57
C ILE A 217 8.24 -13.68 -8.10
N PRO A 218 6.93 -13.78 -7.77
CA PRO A 218 6.52 -14.08 -6.40
C PRO A 218 7.02 -15.43 -5.89
N LYS A 219 7.11 -16.45 -6.77
CA LYS A 219 7.67 -17.76 -6.42
C LYS A 219 9.18 -17.66 -6.16
N ILE A 220 9.93 -16.99 -7.04
CA ILE A 220 11.38 -16.75 -6.85
C ILE A 220 11.60 -16.03 -5.52
N SER A 221 10.88 -14.95 -5.25
CA SER A 221 10.96 -14.20 -3.99
C SER A 221 10.64 -15.08 -2.78
N ARG A 222 9.59 -15.90 -2.89
CA ARG A 222 9.20 -16.86 -1.85
C ARG A 222 10.33 -17.82 -1.52
N TYR A 223 10.84 -18.53 -2.51
CA TYR A 223 11.86 -19.57 -2.30
C TYR A 223 13.21 -18.98 -1.89
N ALA A 224 13.59 -17.82 -2.41
CA ALA A 224 14.80 -17.11 -1.98
C ALA A 224 14.74 -16.68 -0.50
N ASN A 225 13.55 -16.43 0.03
CA ASN A 225 13.34 -15.99 1.42
C ASN A 225 12.96 -17.14 2.39
N MET A 226 12.70 -18.36 1.92
CA MET A 226 12.27 -19.49 2.78
C MET A 226 13.30 -19.93 3.82
N GLN A 227 14.56 -19.57 3.67
CA GLN A 227 15.60 -19.84 4.69
C GLN A 227 15.42 -19.01 5.97
N ASN A 228 14.61 -17.96 5.93
CA ASN A 228 14.18 -17.19 7.09
C ASN A 228 12.66 -17.27 7.17
N ALA A 229 12.06 -17.57 8.32
CA ALA A 229 10.62 -17.72 8.49
C ALA A 229 9.84 -16.53 7.90
N VAL A 230 9.45 -16.65 6.63
CA VAL A 230 8.61 -15.67 5.91
C VAL A 230 7.16 -15.99 6.24
N ARG A 231 6.41 -14.99 6.66
CA ARG A 231 4.99 -15.14 6.99
C ARG A 231 4.16 -15.12 5.70
N ALA A 232 3.02 -15.81 5.69
CA ALA A 232 2.08 -15.79 4.56
C ALA A 232 1.65 -14.36 4.21
N SER A 233 1.56 -13.48 5.21
CA SER A 233 1.28 -12.06 5.04
C SER A 233 2.32 -11.33 4.16
N ASP A 234 3.56 -11.78 4.12
CA ASP A 234 4.60 -11.11 3.34
C ASP A 234 4.47 -11.40 1.84
N PHE A 235 3.98 -12.58 1.47
CA PHE A 235 3.75 -12.92 0.06
C PHE A 235 2.59 -12.17 -0.57
N PHE A 236 1.55 -11.90 0.22
CA PHE A 236 0.38 -11.17 -0.27
C PHE A 236 0.61 -9.67 -0.36
N ALA A 237 1.74 -9.15 0.16
CA ALA A 237 2.04 -7.72 0.15
C ALA A 237 2.04 -7.10 -1.25
N ASN A 238 2.41 -7.88 -2.28
CA ASN A 238 2.46 -7.42 -3.68
C ASN A 238 1.14 -7.58 -4.45
N HIS A 239 0.10 -8.10 -3.81
CA HIS A 239 -1.22 -8.19 -4.43
C HIS A 239 -1.76 -6.79 -4.80
N ALA A 240 -2.42 -6.67 -5.96
CA ALA A 240 -2.91 -5.40 -6.49
C ALA A 240 -3.79 -4.60 -5.50
N PHE A 241 -4.56 -5.30 -4.65
CA PHE A 241 -5.30 -4.68 -3.55
C PHE A 241 -4.39 -3.84 -2.63
N HIS A 242 -3.27 -4.41 -2.17
CA HIS A 242 -2.38 -3.71 -1.23
C HIS A 242 -1.64 -2.54 -1.89
N ARG A 243 -1.32 -2.64 -3.18
CA ARG A 243 -0.78 -1.52 -3.96
C ARG A 243 -1.81 -0.39 -4.04
N ARG A 244 -3.06 -0.70 -4.39
CA ARG A 244 -4.16 0.29 -4.44
C ARG A 244 -4.38 0.99 -3.09
N ILE A 245 -4.38 0.25 -1.97
CA ILE A 245 -4.51 0.85 -0.63
C ILE A 245 -3.32 1.74 -0.28
N GLU A 246 -2.12 1.34 -0.66
CA GLU A 246 -0.91 2.16 -0.49
C GLU A 246 -1.03 3.48 -1.25
N GLU A 247 -1.38 3.47 -2.54
CA GLU A 247 -1.62 4.66 -3.37
C GLU A 247 -2.66 5.59 -2.74
N MET A 248 -3.81 5.05 -2.34
CA MET A 248 -4.84 5.82 -1.63
C MET A 248 -4.30 6.46 -0.35
N SER A 249 -3.49 5.74 0.41
CA SER A 249 -2.89 6.24 1.66
C SER A 249 -1.89 7.37 1.44
N ARG A 250 -1.29 7.48 0.26
CA ARG A 250 -0.38 8.58 -0.11
C ARG A 250 -1.14 9.78 -0.70
N ARG A 251 -2.31 9.54 -1.29
CA ARG A 251 -3.12 10.55 -1.98
C ARG A 251 -4.18 11.17 -1.07
N ILE A 252 -4.90 10.34 -0.30
CA ILE A 252 -6.03 10.77 0.51
C ILE A 252 -5.54 11.36 1.82
N LEU A 253 -5.82 12.65 2.01
CA LEU A 253 -5.51 13.36 3.24
C LEU A 253 -6.67 13.23 4.24
N ALA A 254 -6.33 12.96 5.49
CA ALA A 254 -7.28 13.01 6.58
C ALA A 254 -7.81 14.44 6.78
N PRO A 255 -9.08 14.61 7.13
CA PRO A 255 -9.62 15.91 7.51
C PRO A 255 -8.79 16.55 8.62
N ALA A 256 -8.50 17.84 8.47
CA ALA A 256 -7.77 18.59 9.50
C ALA A 256 -8.59 18.61 10.80
N GLN A 257 -7.91 18.42 11.93
CA GLN A 257 -8.53 18.44 13.24
C GLN A 257 -8.33 19.80 13.90
N GLY A 258 -9.42 20.35 14.44
CA GLY A 258 -9.40 21.67 15.09
C GLY A 258 -8.91 22.74 14.09
N ASN A 259 -7.98 23.56 14.53
CA ASN A 259 -7.40 24.64 13.74
C ASN A 259 -6.11 24.23 12.99
N ALA A 260 -5.83 22.92 12.87
CA ALA A 260 -4.63 22.47 12.19
C ALA A 260 -4.70 22.73 10.68
N LEU A 261 -3.72 23.41 10.13
CA LEU A 261 -3.59 23.70 8.70
C LEU A 261 -3.06 22.55 7.88
N THR A 262 -2.24 21.73 8.51
CA THR A 262 -1.63 20.59 7.84
C THR A 262 -2.51 19.37 8.00
N GLN A 263 -3.04 18.91 6.87
CA GLN A 263 -3.67 17.60 6.79
C GLN A 263 -2.60 16.51 6.83
N THR A 264 -2.94 15.39 7.46
CA THR A 264 -2.07 14.23 7.61
C THR A 264 -2.54 13.07 6.74
N HIS A 265 -1.66 12.08 6.54
CA HIS A 265 -2.03 10.82 5.92
C HIS A 265 -2.21 9.73 6.98
N TRP A 266 -3.17 8.85 6.74
CA TRP A 266 -3.16 7.53 7.34
C TRP A 266 -2.26 6.64 6.49
N TYR A 267 -0.99 6.56 6.92
CA TYR A 267 0.07 5.90 6.18
C TYR A 267 -0.11 4.38 6.20
N TYR A 268 -0.42 3.79 5.05
CA TYR A 268 -0.51 2.34 4.94
C TYR A 268 0.89 1.74 4.70
N GLU A 269 1.30 0.83 5.60
CA GLU A 269 2.56 0.11 5.52
C GLU A 269 2.30 -1.28 4.89
N ARG A 270 2.51 -1.35 3.58
CA ARG A 270 2.36 -2.58 2.80
C ARG A 270 3.48 -3.57 3.10
N ALA A 271 4.70 -3.09 3.13
CA ALA A 271 5.87 -3.84 3.51
C ALA A 271 6.34 -3.39 4.91
N ARG A 272 6.66 -4.35 5.77
CA ARG A 272 7.05 -4.09 7.15
C ARG A 272 8.26 -3.17 7.24
N GLY A 273 8.14 -2.07 7.95
CA GLY A 273 9.19 -1.07 8.14
C GLY A 273 9.24 0.01 7.04
N GLN A 274 8.29 0.03 6.11
CA GLN A 274 8.26 0.99 5.01
C GLN A 274 8.21 2.44 5.51
N HIS A 275 7.40 2.74 6.52
CA HIS A 275 7.34 4.07 7.12
C HIS A 275 8.69 4.54 7.69
N LEU A 276 9.51 3.63 8.21
CA LEU A 276 10.87 3.94 8.69
C LEU A 276 11.85 4.09 7.53
N ASN A 277 11.66 3.33 6.45
CA ASN A 277 12.54 3.38 5.29
C ASN A 277 12.36 4.64 4.47
N ASP A 278 11.12 5.11 4.30
CA ASP A 278 10.83 6.35 3.58
C ASP A 278 11.47 7.59 4.26
N GLN A 279 11.92 7.44 5.49
CA GLN A 279 12.72 8.44 6.21
C GLN A 279 14.23 8.23 6.06
N ALA A 280 14.66 7.05 5.61
CA ALA A 280 16.07 6.75 5.49
C ALA A 280 16.71 7.67 4.44
N GLY A 281 17.70 8.44 4.84
CA GLY A 281 18.39 9.39 3.96
C GLY A 281 17.78 10.78 3.88
N LEU A 282 16.65 11.06 4.54
CA LEU A 282 16.14 12.42 4.66
C LEU A 282 16.99 13.23 5.65
N THR A 283 17.17 14.53 5.38
CA THR A 283 17.74 15.48 6.35
C THR A 283 16.84 15.59 7.59
N ALA A 284 17.36 16.12 8.70
CA ALA A 284 16.59 16.29 9.94
C ALA A 284 15.28 17.08 9.71
N ALA A 285 15.33 18.17 8.95
CA ALA A 285 14.17 18.98 8.62
C ALA A 285 13.15 18.21 7.77
N LYS A 286 13.60 17.48 6.75
CA LYS A 286 12.72 16.64 5.92
C LYS A 286 12.10 15.48 6.71
N LYS A 287 12.84 14.89 7.67
CA LYS A 287 12.28 13.88 8.59
C LYS A 287 11.16 14.45 9.46
N GLU A 288 11.37 15.62 10.02
CA GLU A 288 10.34 16.29 10.81
C GLU A 288 9.08 16.58 9.96
N GLN A 289 9.28 17.08 8.73
CA GLN A 289 8.17 17.30 7.79
C GLN A 289 7.44 15.99 7.44
N PHE A 290 8.18 14.89 7.22
CA PHE A 290 7.59 13.57 6.98
C PHE A 290 6.73 13.12 8.16
N PHE A 291 7.22 13.24 9.41
CA PHE A 291 6.45 12.86 10.59
C PHE A 291 5.23 13.73 10.84
N ARG A 292 5.30 15.02 10.52
CA ARG A 292 4.12 15.90 10.60
C ARG A 292 3.01 15.48 9.62
N ARG A 293 3.39 15.00 8.42
CA ARG A 293 2.44 14.53 7.41
C ARG A 293 1.99 13.10 7.63
N ASN A 294 2.88 12.25 8.13
CA ASN A 294 2.66 10.81 8.34
C ASN A 294 2.95 10.46 9.81
N PRO A 295 2.10 10.89 10.76
CA PRO A 295 2.35 10.64 12.17
C PRO A 295 2.29 9.14 12.47
N ARG A 296 3.14 8.68 13.40
CA ARG A 296 3.21 7.26 13.79
C ARG A 296 1.89 6.71 14.30
N SER A 297 1.07 7.54 14.93
CA SER A 297 -0.28 7.18 15.39
C SER A 297 -1.25 6.87 14.25
N GLN A 298 -0.94 7.31 13.02
CA GLN A 298 -1.75 7.08 11.83
C GLN A 298 -1.11 6.06 10.87
N VAL A 299 -0.12 5.28 11.31
CA VAL A 299 0.42 4.16 10.51
C VAL A 299 -0.48 2.95 10.67
N ILE A 300 -0.89 2.36 9.55
CA ILE A 300 -1.66 1.12 9.48
C ILE A 300 -0.81 0.07 8.78
N THR A 301 -0.47 -1.01 9.46
CA THR A 301 0.18 -2.14 8.80
C THR A 301 -0.84 -3.03 8.09
N LYS A 302 -0.40 -3.81 7.09
CA LYS A 302 -1.26 -4.78 6.41
C LYS A 302 -1.91 -5.79 7.36
N THR A 303 -1.21 -6.16 8.42
CA THR A 303 -1.72 -7.09 9.44
C THR A 303 -2.72 -6.44 10.39
N ASP A 304 -2.54 -5.16 10.72
CA ASP A 304 -3.53 -4.40 11.48
C ASP A 304 -4.82 -4.22 10.68
N LEU A 305 -4.70 -3.83 9.40
CA LEU A 305 -5.84 -3.73 8.51
C LEU A 305 -6.61 -5.04 8.44
N ALA A 306 -5.92 -6.17 8.19
CA ALA A 306 -6.54 -7.48 8.11
C ALA A 306 -7.24 -7.89 9.40
N LYS A 307 -6.63 -7.63 10.56
CA LYS A 307 -7.22 -7.90 11.87
C LYS A 307 -8.50 -7.10 12.09
N VAL A 308 -8.45 -5.79 11.83
CA VAL A 308 -9.61 -4.89 12.00
C VAL A 308 -10.74 -5.30 11.05
N GLU A 309 -10.43 -5.49 9.76
CA GLU A 309 -11.41 -5.92 8.77
C GLU A 309 -12.05 -7.28 9.10
N THR A 310 -11.28 -8.19 9.71
CA THR A 310 -11.80 -9.49 10.17
C THR A 310 -12.77 -9.31 11.35
N CYS A 311 -12.48 -8.41 12.29
CA CYS A 311 -13.40 -8.09 13.39
C CYS A 311 -14.70 -7.46 12.87
N PHE A 312 -14.63 -6.47 11.99
CA PHE A 312 -15.80 -5.82 11.40
C PHE A 312 -16.57 -6.74 10.42
N ALA A 313 -15.93 -7.79 9.92
CA ALA A 313 -16.60 -8.88 9.20
C ALA A 313 -17.29 -9.91 10.12
N LEU A 314 -17.43 -9.61 11.41
CA LEU A 314 -18.06 -10.43 12.44
C LEU A 314 -17.32 -11.77 12.69
N LEU A 315 -16.01 -11.79 12.53
CA LEU A 315 -15.14 -12.95 12.74
C LEU A 315 -14.09 -12.70 13.85
N PRO A 316 -14.50 -12.30 15.07
CA PRO A 316 -13.57 -12.01 16.15
C PRO A 316 -12.79 -13.25 16.62
N ASP A 317 -13.38 -14.44 16.51
CA ASP A 317 -12.73 -15.71 16.82
C ASP A 317 -11.48 -15.95 15.92
N ILE A 318 -11.57 -15.61 14.63
CA ILE A 318 -10.44 -15.69 13.70
C ILE A 318 -9.37 -14.64 14.06
N ALA A 319 -9.77 -13.42 14.39
CA ALA A 319 -8.85 -12.37 14.83
C ALA A 319 -8.08 -12.79 16.11
N CYS A 320 -8.73 -13.55 17.02
CA CYS A 320 -8.13 -14.08 18.24
C CYS A 320 -7.17 -15.26 17.99
N LYS A 321 -7.21 -15.92 16.82
CA LYS A 321 -6.24 -16.98 16.44
C LYS A 321 -4.85 -16.43 16.09
N GLY A 322 -4.69 -15.10 16.09
CA GLY A 322 -3.44 -14.40 15.84
C GLY A 322 -3.41 -13.65 14.50
N ALA A 323 -2.47 -12.73 14.40
CA ALA A 323 -2.37 -11.81 13.26
C ALA A 323 -2.20 -12.54 11.91
N GLU A 324 -1.44 -13.62 11.89
CA GLU A 324 -1.19 -14.41 10.68
C GLU A 324 -2.48 -15.09 10.17
N LYS A 325 -3.24 -15.72 11.08
CA LYS A 325 -4.49 -16.39 10.70
C LYS A 325 -5.56 -15.39 10.24
N ALA A 326 -5.68 -14.27 10.94
CA ALA A 326 -6.56 -13.18 10.51
C ALA A 326 -6.17 -12.66 9.12
N PHE A 327 -4.85 -12.50 8.88
CA PHE A 327 -4.35 -12.06 7.59
C PHE A 327 -4.65 -13.06 6.47
N VAL A 328 -4.42 -14.34 6.68
CA VAL A 328 -4.72 -15.38 5.68
C VAL A 328 -6.21 -15.37 5.31
N THR A 329 -7.09 -15.34 6.30
CA THR A 329 -8.54 -15.29 6.07
C THR A 329 -8.96 -14.03 5.31
N PHE A 330 -8.37 -12.89 5.65
CA PHE A 330 -8.57 -11.63 4.93
C PHE A 330 -8.08 -11.73 3.48
N ALA A 331 -6.86 -12.23 3.26
CA ALA A 331 -6.24 -12.38 1.95
C ALA A 331 -7.03 -13.32 1.01
N GLU A 332 -7.53 -14.44 1.54
CA GLU A 332 -8.40 -15.37 0.80
C GLU A 332 -9.69 -14.67 0.32
N ARG A 333 -10.33 -13.89 1.20
CA ARG A 333 -11.50 -13.08 0.86
C ARG A 333 -11.19 -12.08 -0.24
N ILE A 334 -10.12 -11.29 -0.08
CA ILE A 334 -9.70 -10.30 -1.06
C ILE A 334 -9.39 -10.96 -2.41
N THR A 335 -8.65 -12.07 -2.43
CA THR A 335 -8.31 -12.78 -3.66
C THR A 335 -9.57 -13.24 -4.42
N LYS A 336 -10.58 -13.72 -3.68
CA LYS A 336 -11.86 -14.13 -4.27
C LYS A 336 -12.63 -12.94 -4.84
N GLU A 337 -12.71 -11.84 -4.10
CA GLU A 337 -13.44 -10.64 -4.50
C GLU A 337 -12.74 -9.88 -5.62
N TRP A 338 -11.39 -9.93 -5.68
CA TRP A 338 -10.60 -9.24 -6.70
C TRP A 338 -10.78 -9.79 -8.11
N LYS A 339 -11.19 -11.05 -8.25
CA LYS A 339 -11.46 -11.69 -9.54
C LYS A 339 -12.71 -11.13 -10.22
N ASP A 340 -13.63 -10.57 -9.45
CA ASP A 340 -14.88 -9.98 -9.92
C ASP A 340 -14.70 -8.46 -10.02
N GLU A 341 -14.80 -7.92 -11.22
CA GLU A 341 -14.59 -6.50 -11.49
C GLU A 341 -15.54 -5.60 -10.69
N SER A 342 -16.81 -6.00 -10.56
CA SER A 342 -17.81 -5.24 -9.79
C SER A 342 -17.50 -5.19 -8.29
N ARG A 343 -16.85 -6.24 -7.77
CA ARG A 343 -16.40 -6.28 -6.37
C ARG A 343 -15.06 -5.58 -6.17
N ARG A 344 -14.16 -5.69 -7.16
CA ARG A 344 -12.86 -5.01 -7.16
C ARG A 344 -13.04 -3.49 -7.16
N SER A 345 -13.98 -2.96 -7.94
CA SER A 345 -14.28 -1.51 -7.98
C SER A 345 -14.85 -0.96 -6.66
N ALA A 346 -15.41 -1.80 -5.80
CA ALA A 346 -15.86 -1.39 -4.47
C ALA A 346 -14.73 -1.07 -3.48
N TYR A 347 -13.46 -1.37 -3.83
CA TYR A 347 -12.28 -1.02 -3.04
C TYR A 347 -11.72 0.34 -3.49
N GLY A 348 -12.57 1.37 -3.51
CA GLY A 348 -12.26 2.74 -3.87
C GLY A 348 -11.96 3.64 -2.67
N ASP A 349 -11.99 4.94 -2.89
CA ASP A 349 -11.65 5.97 -1.89
C ASP A 349 -12.53 5.91 -0.64
N ASP A 350 -13.83 5.67 -0.80
CA ASP A 350 -14.76 5.60 0.33
C ASP A 350 -14.58 4.32 1.14
N TRP A 351 -14.21 3.21 0.47
CA TRP A 351 -13.79 2.01 1.18
C TRP A 351 -12.55 2.27 2.05
N TYR A 352 -11.55 2.97 1.49
CA TYR A 352 -10.34 3.33 2.23
C TYR A 352 -10.65 4.24 3.42
N ARG A 353 -11.47 5.29 3.23
CA ARG A 353 -11.93 6.15 4.32
C ARG A 353 -12.67 5.36 5.39
N GLY A 354 -13.53 4.43 4.98
CA GLY A 354 -14.22 3.51 5.87
C GLY A 354 -13.28 2.57 6.63
N ALA A 355 -12.24 2.05 5.98
CA ALA A 355 -11.23 1.21 6.62
C ALA A 355 -10.44 1.99 7.69
N VAL A 356 -10.08 3.24 7.40
CA VAL A 356 -9.47 4.14 8.40
C VAL A 356 -10.43 4.41 9.56
N ALA A 357 -11.70 4.67 9.30
CA ALA A 357 -12.70 4.87 10.34
C ALA A 357 -12.84 3.63 11.25
N ARG A 358 -12.86 2.43 10.68
CA ARG A 358 -12.83 1.17 11.45
C ARG A 358 -11.56 1.03 12.29
N MET A 359 -10.42 1.45 11.76
CA MET A 359 -9.16 1.48 12.52
C MET A 359 -9.24 2.48 13.68
N ILE A 360 -9.81 3.66 13.47
CA ILE A 360 -10.04 4.64 14.54
C ILE A 360 -10.88 4.02 15.64
N LEU A 361 -12.03 3.42 15.31
CA LEU A 361 -12.91 2.75 16.29
C LEU A 361 -12.19 1.64 17.04
N PHE A 362 -11.42 0.81 16.33
CA PHE A 362 -10.65 -0.27 16.94
C PHE A 362 -9.63 0.26 17.95
N ARG A 363 -8.82 1.25 17.58
CA ARG A 363 -7.81 1.86 18.47
C ARG A 363 -8.43 2.62 19.62
N THR A 364 -9.56 3.30 19.39
CA THR A 364 -10.34 3.92 20.45
C THR A 364 -10.78 2.87 21.46
N THR A 365 -11.29 1.72 21.01
CA THR A 365 -11.68 0.61 21.87
C THR A 365 -10.50 0.08 22.70
N GLU A 366 -9.31 -0.07 22.10
CA GLU A 366 -8.09 -0.46 22.83
C GLU A 366 -7.76 0.53 23.97
N GLY A 367 -7.85 1.82 23.67
CA GLY A 367 -7.61 2.87 24.66
C GLY A 367 -8.67 2.91 25.77
N LEU A 368 -9.94 2.76 25.41
CA LEU A 368 -11.06 2.74 26.38
C LEU A 368 -10.96 1.54 27.33
N VAL A 369 -10.75 0.33 26.79
CA VAL A 369 -10.58 -0.88 27.60
C VAL A 369 -9.40 -0.76 28.55
N SER A 370 -8.27 -0.22 28.09
CA SER A 370 -7.07 -0.07 28.94
C SER A 370 -7.27 0.86 30.14
N ARG A 371 -8.20 1.81 30.05
CA ARG A 371 -8.51 2.80 31.10
C ARG A 371 -9.79 2.50 31.85
N ALA A 372 -10.52 1.45 31.46
CA ALA A 372 -11.81 1.12 32.08
C ALA A 372 -11.62 0.65 33.52
N PRO A 373 -12.45 1.13 34.48
CA PRO A 373 -12.36 0.75 35.91
C PRO A 373 -12.52 -0.76 36.15
N TRP A 374 -13.25 -1.46 35.27
CA TRP A 374 -13.51 -2.89 35.36
C TRP A 374 -12.39 -3.74 34.74
N TYR A 375 -11.39 -3.12 34.10
CA TYR A 375 -10.29 -3.84 33.42
C TYR A 375 -9.12 -4.07 34.37
N GLU A 376 -9.01 -5.28 34.89
CA GLU A 376 -7.95 -5.70 35.82
C GLU A 376 -6.70 -6.27 35.12
N GLY A 377 -6.64 -6.18 33.78
CA GLY A 377 -5.56 -6.75 32.97
C GLY A 377 -5.94 -8.07 32.31
N GLY A 378 -5.10 -8.51 31.37
CA GLY A 378 -5.31 -9.72 30.58
C GLY A 378 -6.39 -9.59 29.50
N TYR A 379 -6.28 -10.41 28.46
CA TYR A 379 -7.29 -10.58 27.41
C TYR A 379 -7.76 -9.31 26.66
N ARG A 380 -7.07 -8.20 26.78
CA ARG A 380 -7.45 -6.93 26.11
C ARG A 380 -7.68 -7.12 24.61
N ALA A 381 -6.77 -7.85 23.94
CA ALA A 381 -6.86 -8.06 22.50
C ALA A 381 -8.14 -8.83 22.10
N GLN A 382 -8.56 -9.80 22.91
CA GLN A 382 -9.80 -10.55 22.72
C GLN A 382 -11.02 -9.66 22.99
N ILE A 383 -11.03 -8.93 24.10
CA ILE A 383 -12.12 -7.99 24.45
C ILE A 383 -12.34 -6.99 23.31
N VAL A 384 -11.27 -6.38 22.80
CA VAL A 384 -11.34 -5.39 21.72
C VAL A 384 -11.87 -6.01 20.43
N ALA A 385 -11.36 -7.20 20.04
CA ALA A 385 -11.83 -7.89 18.84
C ALA A 385 -13.32 -8.21 18.92
N TYR A 386 -13.78 -8.71 20.05
CA TYR A 386 -15.18 -9.06 20.28
C TYR A 386 -16.06 -7.81 20.40
N ALA A 387 -15.59 -6.75 21.05
CA ALA A 387 -16.34 -5.50 21.21
C ALA A 387 -16.56 -4.81 19.85
N THR A 388 -15.55 -4.73 19.01
CA THR A 388 -15.67 -4.13 17.66
C THR A 388 -16.57 -4.97 16.75
N ALA A 389 -16.49 -6.30 16.80
CA ALA A 389 -17.38 -7.18 16.07
C ALA A 389 -18.85 -7.05 16.57
N ARG A 390 -19.08 -7.00 17.89
CA ARG A 390 -20.41 -6.85 18.45
C ARG A 390 -21.01 -5.47 18.15
N LEU A 391 -20.20 -4.41 18.14
CA LEU A 391 -20.64 -3.07 17.71
C LEU A 391 -21.12 -3.11 16.25
N ALA A 392 -20.38 -3.77 15.35
CA ALA A 392 -20.77 -3.90 13.96
C ALA A 392 -22.06 -4.73 13.79
N ALA A 393 -22.22 -5.80 14.58
CA ALA A 393 -23.44 -6.62 14.59
C ALA A 393 -24.63 -5.83 15.14
N LEU A 394 -24.43 -5.05 16.21
CA LEU A 394 -25.46 -4.15 16.78
C LEU A 394 -25.93 -3.12 15.75
N ALA A 395 -24.98 -2.45 15.10
CA ALA A 395 -25.29 -1.47 14.05
C ALA A 395 -26.11 -2.10 12.91
N LYS A 396 -25.69 -3.27 12.45
CA LYS A 396 -26.40 -4.01 11.39
C LYS A 396 -27.82 -4.40 11.79
N ALA A 397 -28.03 -4.85 13.03
CA ALA A 397 -29.35 -5.25 13.53
C ALA A 397 -30.28 -4.03 13.67
N ARG A 398 -29.77 -2.89 14.16
CA ARG A 398 -30.56 -1.68 14.40
C ARG A 398 -30.84 -0.84 13.16
N SER A 399 -30.07 -1.05 12.08
CA SER A 399 -30.24 -0.32 10.81
C SER A 399 -30.84 -1.19 9.68
N ASP A 400 -31.58 -2.21 10.06
CA ASP A 400 -32.22 -3.14 9.10
C ASP A 400 -31.25 -3.71 8.04
N GLY A 401 -30.11 -4.18 8.50
CA GLY A 401 -29.05 -4.72 7.63
C GLY A 401 -28.13 -3.67 7.03
N GLY A 402 -28.19 -2.42 7.49
CA GLY A 402 -27.23 -1.36 7.19
C GLY A 402 -25.93 -1.47 8.00
N ARG A 403 -25.34 -0.34 8.33
CA ARG A 403 -24.04 -0.29 9.04
C ARG A 403 -23.83 1.01 9.81
N LEU A 404 -22.72 1.11 10.52
CA LEU A 404 -22.23 2.40 11.04
C LEU A 404 -21.89 3.36 9.90
N ASP A 405 -22.17 4.64 10.12
CA ASP A 405 -21.74 5.73 9.27
C ASP A 405 -20.24 6.01 9.50
N TYR A 406 -19.42 5.32 8.73
CA TYR A 406 -17.97 5.45 8.81
C TYR A 406 -17.49 6.84 8.35
N MET A 407 -18.28 7.54 7.51
CA MET A 407 -17.90 8.86 7.04
C MET A 407 -17.98 9.92 8.15
N LYS A 408 -18.88 9.77 9.13
CA LYS A 408 -18.89 10.61 10.33
C LYS A 408 -17.62 10.43 11.15
N VAL A 409 -17.18 9.19 11.35
CA VAL A 409 -15.93 8.89 12.08
C VAL A 409 -14.71 9.38 11.30
N TRP A 410 -14.67 9.14 9.98
CA TRP A 410 -13.62 9.66 9.10
C TRP A 410 -13.54 11.19 9.16
N SER A 411 -14.65 11.88 9.03
CA SER A 411 -14.69 13.36 9.03
C SER A 411 -14.28 13.95 10.38
N ALA A 412 -14.67 13.30 11.48
CA ALA A 412 -14.30 13.70 12.84
C ALA A 412 -12.89 13.24 13.25
N GLN A 413 -12.29 12.26 12.55
CA GLN A 413 -11.02 11.60 12.89
C GLN A 413 -10.98 11.07 14.35
N ARG A 414 -12.14 10.80 14.92
CA ARG A 414 -12.33 10.24 16.26
C ARG A 414 -13.70 9.55 16.35
N ALA A 415 -13.86 8.69 17.33
CA ALA A 415 -15.15 8.03 17.59
C ALA A 415 -16.22 9.03 18.08
N GLY A 416 -15.84 9.94 18.93
CA GLY A 416 -16.77 10.86 19.60
C GLY A 416 -17.51 10.21 20.78
N ASP A 417 -18.05 11.05 21.65
CA ASP A 417 -18.54 10.65 22.98
C ASP A 417 -19.63 9.56 22.94
N VAL A 418 -20.52 9.61 21.95
CA VAL A 418 -21.62 8.63 21.84
C VAL A 418 -21.07 7.24 21.49
N LEU A 419 -20.19 7.17 20.48
CA LEU A 419 -19.59 5.90 20.09
C LEU A 419 -18.60 5.39 21.14
N GLU A 420 -17.90 6.27 21.86
CA GLU A 420 -17.03 5.88 22.97
C GLU A 420 -17.81 5.24 24.12
N ARG A 421 -18.93 5.84 24.52
CA ARG A 421 -19.84 5.24 25.52
C ARG A 421 -20.38 3.89 25.04
N GLN A 422 -20.80 3.81 23.77
CA GLN A 422 -21.30 2.56 23.20
C GLN A 422 -20.22 1.48 23.17
N LEU A 423 -19.00 1.81 22.73
CA LEU A 423 -17.86 0.89 22.69
C LEU A 423 -17.50 0.38 24.08
N LEU A 424 -17.51 1.25 25.08
CA LEU A 424 -17.20 0.88 26.46
C LEU A 424 -18.24 -0.08 27.03
N ALA A 425 -19.53 0.21 26.82
CA ALA A 425 -20.63 -0.67 27.26
C ALA A 425 -20.57 -2.03 26.57
N VAL A 426 -20.30 -2.06 25.26
CA VAL A 426 -20.13 -3.31 24.52
C VAL A 426 -18.90 -4.07 25.03
N ALA A 427 -17.77 -3.40 25.23
CA ALA A 427 -16.53 -4.04 25.68
C ALA A 427 -16.68 -4.70 27.06
N GLU A 428 -17.37 -4.05 28.00
CA GLU A 428 -17.65 -4.62 29.31
C GLU A 428 -18.51 -5.89 29.21
N ASN A 429 -19.54 -5.88 28.35
CA ASN A 429 -20.37 -7.08 28.13
C ASN A 429 -19.58 -8.20 27.46
N MET A 430 -18.71 -7.87 26.48
CA MET A 430 -17.85 -8.88 25.84
C MET A 430 -16.84 -9.47 26.81
N MET A 431 -16.32 -8.70 27.75
CA MET A 431 -15.48 -9.22 28.81
C MET A 431 -16.23 -10.27 29.66
N ARG A 432 -17.49 -10.00 30.02
CA ARG A 432 -18.32 -10.97 30.77
C ARG A 432 -18.53 -12.25 29.97
N VAL A 433 -18.86 -12.14 28.68
CA VAL A 433 -19.02 -13.33 27.80
C VAL A 433 -17.73 -14.15 27.69
N LEU A 434 -16.60 -13.49 27.58
CA LEU A 434 -15.29 -14.16 27.49
C LEU A 434 -14.90 -14.86 28.81
N ARG A 435 -15.26 -14.28 29.96
CA ARG A 435 -15.01 -14.86 31.28
C ARG A 435 -16.00 -15.97 31.68
N ASP A 436 -17.05 -16.20 30.87
CA ASP A 436 -18.05 -17.24 31.09
C ASP A 436 -18.02 -18.31 29.97
N PRO A 437 -16.93 -19.11 29.88
CA PRO A 437 -16.85 -20.23 28.96
C PRO A 437 -17.79 -21.37 29.41
N PRO A 438 -18.25 -22.23 28.49
CA PRO A 438 -19.20 -23.29 28.79
C PRO A 438 -18.64 -24.39 29.71
N LEU A 439 -17.31 -24.56 29.78
CA LEU A 439 -16.65 -25.51 30.65
C LEU A 439 -15.90 -24.75 31.76
N ALA A 440 -16.17 -25.13 33.00
CA ALA A 440 -15.48 -24.58 34.16
C ALA A 440 -13.96 -24.81 34.05
N GLY A 441 -13.16 -23.74 34.22
CA GLY A 441 -11.71 -23.80 34.11
C GLY A 441 -11.15 -23.76 32.67
N GLN A 442 -12.00 -23.64 31.67
CA GLN A 442 -11.54 -23.46 30.28
C GLN A 442 -10.72 -22.18 30.10
N ASN A 443 -9.60 -22.28 29.39
CA ASN A 443 -8.76 -21.12 29.10
C ASN A 443 -9.51 -20.10 28.23
N ILE A 444 -9.63 -18.88 28.72
CA ILE A 444 -10.34 -17.78 28.05
C ILE A 444 -9.77 -17.50 26.65
N SER A 445 -8.45 -17.58 26.48
CA SER A 445 -7.84 -17.36 25.16
C SER A 445 -8.22 -18.46 24.16
N GLU A 446 -8.37 -19.71 24.61
CA GLU A 446 -8.81 -20.80 23.74
C GLU A 446 -10.32 -20.73 23.48
N TRP A 447 -11.11 -20.32 24.48
CA TRP A 447 -12.54 -20.05 24.30
C TRP A 447 -12.78 -18.96 23.25
N ALA A 448 -12.05 -17.85 23.32
CA ALA A 448 -12.15 -16.74 22.37
C ALA A 448 -11.81 -17.12 20.91
N LYS A 449 -11.20 -18.28 20.66
CA LYS A 449 -10.89 -18.76 19.30
C LYS A 449 -11.98 -19.66 18.71
N GLN A 450 -13.04 -19.94 19.47
CA GLN A 450 -14.10 -20.86 19.08
C GLN A 450 -15.29 -20.16 18.43
N GLN A 451 -15.90 -20.82 17.45
CA GLN A 451 -17.11 -20.35 16.80
C GLN A 451 -18.27 -20.17 17.80
N ALA A 452 -18.41 -21.08 18.75
CA ALA A 452 -19.44 -21.00 19.80
C ALA A 452 -19.32 -19.71 20.64
N CYS A 453 -18.08 -19.28 20.95
CA CYS A 453 -17.85 -18.00 21.62
C CYS A 453 -18.32 -16.82 20.76
N ARG A 454 -18.02 -16.85 19.45
CA ARG A 454 -18.48 -15.83 18.51
C ARG A 454 -19.99 -15.77 18.47
N GLU A 455 -20.67 -16.88 18.34
CA GLU A 455 -22.14 -16.96 18.28
C GLU A 455 -22.77 -16.41 19.56
N LYS A 456 -22.29 -16.83 20.73
CA LYS A 456 -22.72 -16.31 22.04
C LYS A 456 -22.52 -14.81 22.12
N ALA A 457 -21.33 -14.31 21.77
CA ALA A 457 -20.97 -12.90 21.88
C ALA A 457 -21.79 -12.00 20.92
N LEU A 458 -21.97 -12.43 19.68
CA LEU A 458 -22.74 -11.64 18.69
C LEU A 458 -24.25 -11.66 18.98
N GLY A 459 -24.77 -12.70 19.64
CA GLY A 459 -26.15 -12.79 20.09
C GLY A 459 -26.45 -12.14 21.44
N THR A 460 -25.43 -11.76 22.22
CA THR A 460 -25.62 -11.17 23.55
C THR A 460 -26.21 -9.76 23.44
N ASP A 461 -27.29 -9.49 24.17
CA ASP A 461 -27.84 -8.15 24.28
C ASP A 461 -26.88 -7.20 25.00
N VAL A 462 -26.80 -5.96 24.48
CA VAL A 462 -25.94 -4.93 25.03
C VAL A 462 -26.71 -3.61 25.14
N PRO A 463 -26.48 -2.82 26.18
CA PRO A 463 -27.11 -1.50 26.33
C PRO A 463 -26.78 -0.60 25.15
N VAL A 464 -27.78 0.14 24.68
CA VAL A 464 -27.63 1.10 23.58
C VAL A 464 -27.49 2.50 24.13
N ALA A 465 -26.40 3.17 23.80
CA ALA A 465 -26.15 4.54 24.23
C ALA A 465 -27.13 5.51 23.54
N SER A 466 -27.64 6.48 24.31
CA SER A 466 -28.48 7.54 23.76
C SER A 466 -27.75 8.26 22.62
N GLY A 467 -28.43 8.43 21.48
CA GLY A 467 -27.88 9.04 20.27
C GLY A 467 -27.09 8.10 19.37
N PHE A 468 -26.97 6.79 19.70
CA PHE A 468 -26.24 5.82 18.87
C PHE A 468 -26.84 5.69 17.45
N ASP A 469 -28.17 5.71 17.35
CA ASP A 469 -28.87 5.55 16.07
C ASP A 469 -28.55 6.66 15.05
N ALA A 470 -28.13 7.84 15.54
CA ALA A 470 -27.65 8.91 14.65
C ALA A 470 -26.34 8.56 13.91
N PHE A 471 -25.65 7.49 14.31
CA PHE A 471 -24.44 6.99 13.66
C PHE A 471 -24.71 5.78 12.76
N LEU A 472 -25.99 5.49 12.47
CA LEU A 472 -26.36 4.37 11.62
C LEU A 472 -26.75 4.86 10.22
N LEU A 473 -26.43 4.04 9.23
CA LEU A 473 -26.90 4.16 7.86
C LEU A 473 -27.82 2.99 7.56
N ALA A 474 -28.99 3.29 6.99
CA ALA A 474 -29.91 2.26 6.53
C ALA A 474 -29.30 1.48 5.37
N ARG A 475 -29.84 0.30 5.11
CA ARG A 475 -29.37 -0.57 4.00
C ARG A 475 -29.44 0.10 2.63
N GLU A 476 -30.45 0.94 2.43
CA GLU A 476 -30.65 1.67 1.17
C GLU A 476 -29.56 2.72 0.97
N ASP A 477 -29.23 3.48 2.01
CA ASP A 477 -28.17 4.50 1.98
C ASP A 477 -26.81 3.85 1.70
N VAL A 478 -26.52 2.71 2.35
CA VAL A 478 -25.29 1.93 2.10
C VAL A 478 -25.19 1.45 0.65
N ARG A 479 -26.33 1.08 0.03
CA ARG A 479 -26.37 0.70 -1.38
C ARG A 479 -26.16 1.89 -2.32
N SER A 480 -26.72 3.06 -1.96
CA SER A 480 -26.51 4.30 -2.72
C SER A 480 -25.05 4.72 -2.66
N GLU A 481 -24.47 4.83 -1.48
CA GLU A 481 -23.04 5.16 -1.31
C GLU A 481 -22.13 4.23 -2.13
N LYS A 482 -22.42 2.93 -2.10
CA LYS A 482 -21.65 1.96 -2.89
C LYS A 482 -21.77 2.17 -4.40
N ARG A 483 -22.94 2.58 -4.91
CA ARG A 483 -23.12 2.90 -6.34
C ARG A 483 -22.35 4.16 -6.71
N ASP A 484 -22.44 5.18 -5.86
CA ASP A 484 -21.78 6.46 -6.08
C ASP A 484 -20.25 6.30 -6.04
N ASP A 485 -19.72 5.51 -5.10
CA ASP A 485 -18.30 5.18 -5.03
C ASP A 485 -17.83 4.40 -6.27
N GLN A 486 -18.60 3.41 -6.72
CA GLN A 486 -18.30 2.67 -7.96
C GLN A 486 -18.33 3.57 -9.20
N GLN A 487 -19.25 4.52 -9.27
CA GLN A 487 -19.33 5.48 -10.38
C GLN A 487 -18.15 6.44 -10.34
N ASN A 488 -17.83 7.00 -9.18
CA ASN A 488 -16.67 7.88 -8.97
C ASN A 488 -15.35 7.16 -9.30
N GLN A 489 -15.22 5.89 -8.90
CA GLN A 489 -14.05 5.09 -9.20
C GLN A 489 -13.90 4.83 -10.71
N ARG A 490 -15.00 4.56 -11.42
CA ARG A 490 -14.95 4.42 -12.89
C ARG A 490 -14.54 5.70 -13.58
N VAL A 491 -15.04 6.85 -13.11
CA VAL A 491 -14.63 8.15 -13.65
C VAL A 491 -13.14 8.40 -13.39
N ALA A 492 -12.63 8.08 -12.19
CA ALA A 492 -11.22 8.22 -11.87
C ALA A 492 -10.34 7.29 -12.74
N GLU A 493 -10.72 6.01 -12.85
CA GLU A 493 -10.02 5.04 -13.72
C GLU A 493 -10.07 5.45 -15.21
N GLY A 494 -11.17 6.06 -15.65
CA GLY A 494 -11.29 6.62 -17.00
C GLY A 494 -10.34 7.79 -17.23
N LEU A 495 -10.26 8.72 -16.27
CA LEU A 495 -9.33 9.85 -16.33
C LEU A 495 -7.87 9.39 -16.30
N ASP A 496 -7.52 8.43 -15.46
CA ASP A 496 -6.17 7.83 -15.41
C ASP A 496 -5.82 7.19 -16.76
N ALA A 497 -6.76 6.47 -17.38
CA ALA A 497 -6.58 5.90 -18.70
C ALA A 497 -6.35 6.98 -19.77
N VAL A 498 -7.08 8.10 -19.70
CA VAL A 498 -6.86 9.24 -20.63
C VAL A 498 -5.45 9.80 -20.47
N VAL A 499 -5.02 10.03 -19.24
CA VAL A 499 -3.67 10.53 -18.93
C VAL A 499 -2.61 9.57 -19.49
N GLU A 500 -2.75 8.27 -19.24
CA GLU A 500 -1.79 7.24 -19.73
C GLU A 500 -1.73 7.20 -21.27
N VAL A 501 -2.86 7.36 -21.94
CA VAL A 501 -2.87 7.45 -23.43
C VAL A 501 -2.18 8.72 -23.92
N MET A 502 -2.39 9.84 -23.23
CA MET A 502 -1.76 11.13 -23.55
C MET A 502 -0.24 11.09 -23.35
N ASP A 503 0.21 10.53 -22.23
CA ASP A 503 1.63 10.41 -21.86
C ASP A 503 2.40 9.49 -22.83
N GLY A 504 1.74 8.47 -23.37
CA GLY A 504 2.33 7.60 -24.39
C GLY A 504 2.73 8.33 -25.69
N GLY A 505 2.10 9.45 -25.97
CA GLY A 505 2.39 10.30 -27.12
C GLY A 505 2.06 9.67 -28.48
N PRO A 506 2.05 10.49 -29.54
CA PRO A 506 1.60 10.04 -30.88
C PRO A 506 2.50 8.99 -31.52
N ALA A 507 3.79 9.00 -31.21
CA ALA A 507 4.76 8.05 -31.77
C ALA A 507 4.53 6.63 -31.28
N LEU A 508 4.31 6.44 -29.99
CA LEU A 508 3.96 5.14 -29.41
C LEU A 508 2.68 4.58 -30.04
N TRP A 509 1.63 5.40 -30.10
CA TRP A 509 0.35 4.97 -30.64
C TRP A 509 0.39 4.66 -32.14
N ALA A 510 1.23 5.36 -32.91
CA ALA A 510 1.49 5.01 -34.32
C ALA A 510 2.18 3.65 -34.44
N ALA A 511 3.19 3.38 -33.63
CA ALA A 511 3.89 2.10 -33.61
C ALA A 511 2.94 0.94 -33.20
N ILE A 512 2.12 1.14 -32.15
CA ILE A 512 1.10 0.17 -31.73
C ILE A 512 0.09 -0.08 -32.85
N ARG A 513 -0.40 0.96 -33.52
CA ARG A 513 -1.35 0.82 -34.64
C ARG A 513 -0.76 -0.02 -35.77
N ASP A 514 0.48 0.26 -36.15
CA ASP A 514 1.12 -0.40 -37.28
C ASP A 514 1.43 -1.88 -36.93
N TYR A 515 1.88 -2.15 -35.70
CA TYR A 515 2.07 -3.51 -35.19
C TYR A 515 0.75 -4.27 -35.11
N ALA A 516 -0.29 -3.65 -34.57
CA ALA A 516 -1.61 -4.28 -34.41
C ALA A 516 -2.26 -4.64 -35.75
N ARG A 517 -2.06 -3.80 -36.77
CA ARG A 517 -2.49 -4.08 -38.15
C ARG A 517 -1.73 -5.27 -38.75
N ALA A 518 -0.41 -5.25 -38.65
CA ALA A 518 0.45 -6.30 -39.19
C ALA A 518 0.12 -7.68 -38.61
N ASN A 519 -0.22 -7.73 -37.32
CA ASN A 519 -0.49 -8.97 -36.59
C ASN A 519 -1.99 -9.29 -36.45
N ARG A 520 -2.88 -8.54 -37.11
CA ARG A 520 -4.36 -8.73 -37.08
C ARG A 520 -4.95 -8.75 -35.66
N LEU A 521 -4.45 -7.88 -34.79
CA LEU A 521 -4.85 -7.81 -33.38
C LEU A 521 -6.02 -6.82 -33.13
N ILE A 522 -6.49 -6.11 -34.16
CA ILE A 522 -7.53 -5.07 -34.05
C ILE A 522 -8.71 -5.34 -34.96
N THR A 523 -9.87 -4.80 -34.56
CA THR A 523 -11.10 -4.78 -35.34
C THR A 523 -11.21 -3.45 -36.09
N SER A 524 -12.15 -3.35 -37.05
CA SER A 524 -12.42 -2.10 -37.77
C SER A 524 -12.79 -0.93 -36.85
N GLY A 525 -13.46 -1.22 -35.71
CA GLY A 525 -13.78 -0.21 -34.69
C GLY A 525 -12.55 0.29 -33.91
N ASP A 526 -11.57 -0.59 -33.67
CA ASP A 526 -10.33 -0.26 -32.98
C ASP A 526 -9.43 0.69 -33.80
N GLU A 527 -9.51 0.66 -35.13
CA GLU A 527 -8.74 1.59 -36.00
C GLU A 527 -9.11 3.06 -35.82
N GLY A 528 -10.41 3.36 -35.64
CA GLY A 528 -10.88 4.71 -35.37
C GLY A 528 -10.32 5.25 -34.03
N LEU A 529 -10.25 4.39 -33.02
CA LEU A 529 -9.68 4.74 -31.72
C LEU A 529 -8.17 5.01 -31.79
N LEU A 530 -7.43 4.15 -32.48
CA LEU A 530 -5.99 4.34 -32.69
C LEU A 530 -5.66 5.62 -33.47
N THR A 531 -6.57 6.04 -34.39
CA THR A 531 -6.43 7.33 -35.08
C THR A 531 -6.56 8.50 -34.10
N VAL A 532 -7.45 8.41 -33.10
CA VAL A 532 -7.54 9.43 -32.04
C VAL A 532 -6.27 9.44 -31.18
N ALA A 533 -5.77 8.28 -30.81
CA ALA A 533 -4.54 8.16 -30.00
C ALA A 533 -3.29 8.67 -30.74
N CYS A 534 -3.18 8.45 -32.04
CA CYS A 534 -2.09 9.02 -32.86
C CYS A 534 -2.16 10.55 -32.99
N ALA A 535 -3.29 11.19 -32.66
CA ALA A 535 -3.48 12.64 -32.74
C ALA A 535 -3.30 13.36 -31.40
N VAL A 536 -2.89 12.67 -30.33
CA VAL A 536 -2.58 13.33 -29.05
C VAL A 536 -1.34 14.23 -29.20
N PRO A 537 -1.24 15.36 -28.50
CA PRO A 537 -2.19 15.94 -27.55
C PRO A 537 -3.33 16.74 -28.20
N ASN A 538 -3.36 16.88 -29.52
CA ASN A 538 -4.34 17.71 -30.22
C ASN A 538 -5.76 17.16 -30.17
N LYS A 539 -5.91 15.84 -29.99
CA LYS A 539 -7.16 15.16 -29.72
C LYS A 539 -7.05 14.39 -28.41
N VAL A 540 -7.92 14.73 -27.45
CA VAL A 540 -8.02 14.00 -26.16
C VAL A 540 -9.05 12.88 -26.34
N PRO A 541 -8.70 11.62 -26.08
CA PRO A 541 -9.66 10.52 -26.12
C PRO A 541 -10.66 10.65 -24.96
N GLN A 542 -11.89 10.17 -25.17
CA GLN A 542 -12.85 10.01 -24.07
C GLN A 542 -12.45 8.84 -23.18
N ASP A 543 -12.94 8.80 -21.93
CA ASP A 543 -12.60 7.77 -20.93
C ASP A 543 -12.72 6.33 -21.46
N TRP A 544 -13.83 6.00 -22.11
CA TRP A 544 -14.06 4.69 -22.69
C TRP A 544 -13.10 4.39 -23.88
N GLN A 545 -12.76 5.41 -24.65
CA GLN A 545 -11.79 5.28 -25.76
C GLN A 545 -10.40 5.00 -25.22
N ALA A 546 -10.00 5.73 -24.18
CA ALA A 546 -8.71 5.55 -23.52
C ALA A 546 -8.60 4.14 -22.90
N THR A 547 -9.60 3.70 -22.17
CA THR A 547 -9.65 2.33 -21.61
C THR A 547 -9.48 1.28 -22.72
N ARG A 548 -10.20 1.44 -23.84
CA ARG A 548 -10.10 0.52 -24.96
C ARG A 548 -8.74 0.56 -25.65
N LEU A 549 -8.13 1.73 -25.76
CA LEU A 549 -6.77 1.91 -26.30
C LEU A 549 -5.73 1.19 -25.45
N LEU A 550 -5.81 1.28 -24.12
CA LEU A 550 -4.92 0.53 -23.22
C LEU A 550 -5.10 -0.98 -23.33
N GLU A 551 -6.33 -1.47 -23.56
CA GLU A 551 -6.56 -2.90 -23.86
C GLU A 551 -5.90 -3.33 -25.18
N ILE A 552 -5.96 -2.48 -26.22
CA ILE A 552 -5.29 -2.72 -27.49
C ILE A 552 -3.78 -2.77 -27.29
N ARG A 553 -3.21 -1.81 -26.56
CA ARG A 553 -1.79 -1.77 -26.21
C ARG A 553 -1.38 -3.07 -25.50
N ARG A 554 -2.09 -3.48 -24.47
CA ARG A 554 -1.81 -4.73 -23.75
C ARG A 554 -1.84 -5.95 -24.65
N ARG A 555 -2.84 -6.06 -25.55
CA ARG A 555 -2.88 -7.16 -26.53
C ARG A 555 -1.67 -7.17 -27.45
N CYS A 556 -1.18 -6.00 -27.86
CA CYS A 556 0.02 -5.91 -28.66
C CYS A 556 1.28 -6.30 -27.87
N GLU A 557 1.39 -5.86 -26.62
CA GLU A 557 2.47 -6.22 -25.70
C GLU A 557 2.49 -7.73 -25.42
N ASP A 558 1.32 -8.34 -25.18
CA ASP A 558 1.15 -9.79 -25.01
C ASP A 558 1.53 -10.57 -26.29
N ALA A 559 1.33 -9.97 -27.46
CA ALA A 559 1.71 -10.53 -28.75
C ALA A 559 3.17 -10.26 -29.13
N GLY A 560 3.96 -9.64 -28.25
CA GLY A 560 5.39 -9.42 -28.45
C GLY A 560 5.77 -8.03 -28.96
N PHE A 561 4.85 -7.05 -28.95
CA PHE A 561 5.20 -5.67 -29.23
C PHE A 561 6.17 -5.16 -28.17
N ARG A 562 7.29 -4.59 -28.61
CA ARG A 562 8.29 -3.88 -27.82
C ARG A 562 8.60 -2.56 -28.53
N LEU A 563 8.74 -1.48 -27.80
CA LEU A 563 9.26 -0.20 -28.31
C LEU A 563 10.76 -0.18 -28.20
#